data_b9bc63aab8baea72129a1c27b168b4bb
#
_entry.id   b9bc63aab8baea72129a1c27b168b4bb
#
_cell.length_a   1.000
_cell.length_b   1.000
_cell.length_c   1.000
_cell.angle_alpha   90.00
_cell.angle_beta   90.00
_cell.angle_gamma   90.00
#
_symmetry.space_group_name_H-M   'P 1'
#
loop_
_entity.id
_entity.type
_entity.pdbx_description
1 polymer ?
#
loop_
_entity_poly.entity_id
_entity_poly.type
_entity_poly.pdbx_seq_one_letter_code
_entity_poly.pdbx_strand_id
1 'polypeptide(L)'
;MGSRLKNLYHKHITKDGNYKKYLKYSRHLDDIQQKLALLNGKKADYALCIRANIYPKEIIATIREHSNVCVNYQWDGVGRFPDIIEYLDYFDQCWVFDPDDIQKYPQCRFKATTNFYFDFPVAEYAPTNKLYFLGGYELRREEQTKRFIQETERLNLPLDFHIYCKDDRAEKAFGHNGIRYLDRSSILSFEENLSQVQSCGAVVDFAQFEHYGLSFRIFDALRFDKKLITTNKHILETDLYHPDRVFVWDGGNLDALPEFLARPYQQPDPEIKAYYSFTQWLNRLLGID
;
A
#
# COMPACT_ATOMS: atom_id res chain seq x y z
N MET A 1 12.45 34.62 -5.43
CA MET A 1 11.57 34.16 -6.53
C MET A 1 10.81 32.94 -6.01
N GLY A 2 9.47 33.00 -5.93
CA GLY A 2 8.67 31.92 -5.30
C GLY A 2 8.72 30.61 -6.08
N SER A 3 8.57 29.48 -5.40
CA SER A 3 8.67 28.12 -5.99
C SER A 3 7.74 27.90 -7.20
N ARG A 4 6.59 28.58 -7.25
CA ARG A 4 5.65 28.55 -8.40
C ARG A 4 6.23 29.18 -9.67
N LEU A 5 6.93 30.31 -9.55
CA LEU A 5 7.57 31.00 -10.70
C LEU A 5 8.75 30.20 -11.24
N LYS A 6 9.56 29.59 -10.38
CA LYS A 6 10.64 28.68 -10.79
C LYS A 6 10.08 27.45 -11.53
N ASN A 7 8.99 26.87 -11.03
CA ASN A 7 8.34 25.73 -11.68
C ASN A 7 7.78 26.07 -13.08
N LEU A 8 7.17 27.26 -13.24
CA LEU A 8 6.70 27.76 -14.55
C LEU A 8 7.86 27.98 -15.51
N TYR A 9 8.96 28.56 -15.05
CA TYR A 9 10.17 28.75 -15.86
C TYR A 9 10.72 27.42 -16.38
N HIS A 10 10.92 26.45 -15.48
CA HIS A 10 11.45 25.12 -15.86
C HIS A 10 10.48 24.33 -16.75
N LYS A 11 9.17 24.43 -16.52
CA LYS A 11 8.17 23.75 -17.36
C LYS A 11 8.09 24.31 -18.79
N HIS A 12 8.18 25.64 -18.95
CA HIS A 12 7.90 26.29 -20.26
C HIS A 12 9.16 26.73 -21.01
N ILE A 13 10.25 27.00 -20.31
CA ILE A 13 11.48 27.53 -20.94
C ILE A 13 12.55 26.44 -21.05
N THR A 14 12.86 25.71 -19.97
CA THR A 14 13.88 24.66 -20.02
C THR A 14 13.33 23.29 -20.41
N LYS A 15 12.00 23.14 -20.48
CA LYS A 15 11.28 21.88 -20.75
C LYS A 15 11.70 20.72 -19.82
N ASP A 16 12.20 21.04 -18.63
CA ASP A 16 12.62 20.06 -17.62
C ASP A 16 11.41 19.50 -16.88
N GLY A 17 10.89 18.36 -17.36
CA GLY A 17 9.77 17.63 -16.74
C GLY A 17 10.10 17.11 -15.34
N ASN A 18 11.39 16.95 -14.99
CA ASN A 18 11.84 16.43 -13.70
C ASN A 18 11.95 17.52 -12.63
N TYR A 19 11.99 18.81 -13.00
CA TYR A 19 12.16 19.89 -12.03
C TYR A 19 11.05 19.93 -10.97
N LYS A 20 9.80 19.60 -11.33
CA LYS A 20 8.69 19.48 -10.37
C LYS A 20 8.91 18.33 -9.39
N LYS A 21 9.45 17.21 -9.87
CA LYS A 21 9.85 16.06 -9.05
C LYS A 21 10.98 16.48 -8.09
N TYR A 22 11.99 17.13 -8.61
CA TYR A 22 13.09 17.70 -7.83
C TYR A 22 12.60 18.66 -6.72
N LEU A 23 11.73 19.63 -7.03
CA LEU A 23 11.18 20.56 -6.04
C LEU A 23 10.33 19.86 -4.95
N LYS A 24 9.63 18.80 -5.31
CA LYS A 24 8.81 18.05 -4.35
C LYS A 24 9.69 17.35 -3.33
N TYR A 25 10.84 16.84 -3.75
CA TYR A 25 11.70 15.99 -2.93
C TYR A 25 13.00 16.66 -2.46
N SER A 26 13.36 17.83 -2.98
CA SER A 26 14.54 18.58 -2.53
C SER A 26 14.53 18.93 -1.05
N ARG A 27 13.32 19.02 -0.45
CA ARG A 27 13.16 19.22 1.00
C ARG A 27 13.68 18.04 1.83
N HIS A 28 13.70 16.85 1.24
CA HIS A 28 14.20 15.64 1.89
C HIS A 28 15.70 15.43 1.67
N LEU A 29 16.31 16.18 0.74
CA LEU A 29 17.75 16.06 0.48
C LEU A 29 18.58 16.48 1.70
N ASP A 30 18.22 17.59 2.32
CA ASP A 30 18.89 18.09 3.52
C ASP A 30 18.76 17.10 4.68
N ASP A 31 17.55 16.52 4.86
CA ASP A 31 17.29 15.50 5.88
C ASP A 31 18.13 14.23 5.65
N ILE A 32 18.23 13.80 4.39
CA ILE A 32 19.02 12.63 4.00
C ILE A 32 20.50 12.91 4.24
N GLN A 33 21.00 14.06 3.82
CA GLN A 33 22.40 14.44 4.04
C GLN A 33 22.77 14.52 5.52
N GLN A 34 21.88 15.10 6.35
CA GLN A 34 22.07 15.14 7.80
C GLN A 34 22.14 13.73 8.40
N LYS A 35 21.23 12.81 7.98
CA LYS A 35 21.27 11.42 8.45
C LYS A 35 22.50 10.67 7.97
N LEU A 36 22.93 10.88 6.73
CA LEU A 36 24.18 10.29 6.22
C LEU A 36 25.43 10.81 6.96
N ALA A 37 25.42 12.09 7.36
CA ALA A 37 26.52 12.66 8.16
C ALA A 37 26.67 11.96 9.53
N LEU A 38 25.61 11.39 10.09
CA LEU A 38 25.69 10.59 11.34
C LEU A 38 26.52 9.30 11.20
N LEU A 39 26.73 8.85 9.97
CA LEU A 39 27.60 7.69 9.70
C LEU A 39 29.08 8.00 9.93
N ASN A 40 29.47 9.27 10.11
CA ASN A 40 30.86 9.70 10.41
C ASN A 40 31.87 9.12 9.41
N GLY A 41 31.57 9.16 8.12
CA GLY A 41 32.42 8.63 7.06
C GLY A 41 32.41 7.11 6.89
N LYS A 42 31.64 6.38 7.70
CA LYS A 42 31.38 4.94 7.51
C LYS A 42 30.23 4.74 6.53
N LYS A 43 30.10 3.53 6.00
CA LYS A 43 28.91 3.11 5.27
C LYS A 43 27.90 2.46 6.21
N ALA A 44 26.63 2.62 5.92
CA ALA A 44 25.58 1.79 6.49
C ALA A 44 25.73 0.35 5.96
N ASP A 45 25.42 -0.65 6.77
CA ASP A 45 25.44 -2.04 6.31
C ASP A 45 24.39 -2.25 5.22
N TYR A 46 23.19 -1.70 5.42
CA TYR A 46 22.05 -1.80 4.50
C TYR A 46 21.39 -0.46 4.28
N ALA A 47 20.91 -0.24 3.05
CA ALA A 47 19.94 0.80 2.72
C ALA A 47 18.73 0.16 2.02
N LEU A 48 17.54 0.40 2.56
CA LEU A 48 16.28 0.02 1.94
C LEU A 48 15.59 1.26 1.37
N CYS A 49 15.42 1.28 0.06
CA CYS A 49 14.61 2.27 -0.64
C CYS A 49 13.24 1.68 -0.95
N ILE A 50 12.19 2.36 -0.55
CA ILE A 50 10.82 1.98 -0.91
C ILE A 50 10.34 2.90 -2.01
N ARG A 51 10.04 2.34 -3.20
CA ARG A 51 9.67 3.13 -4.39
C ARG A 51 10.69 4.20 -4.73
N ALA A 52 11.92 3.80 -4.97
CA ALA A 52 13.02 4.72 -5.26
C ALA A 52 12.72 5.70 -6.42
N ASN A 53 11.90 5.29 -7.37
CA ASN A 53 11.50 6.10 -8.52
C ASN A 53 10.73 7.39 -8.17
N ILE A 54 10.29 7.57 -6.93
CA ILE A 54 9.69 8.84 -6.48
C ILE A 54 10.74 9.91 -6.18
N TYR A 55 12.01 9.53 -5.96
CA TYR A 55 13.12 10.43 -5.67
C TYR A 55 13.95 10.73 -6.93
N PRO A 56 14.65 11.87 -6.96
CA PRO A 56 15.69 12.12 -7.98
C PRO A 56 16.79 11.06 -7.93
N LYS A 57 17.38 10.73 -9.09
CA LYS A 57 18.45 9.73 -9.21
C LYS A 57 19.68 10.07 -8.37
N GLU A 58 19.98 11.35 -8.23
CA GLU A 58 21.11 11.87 -7.45
C GLU A 58 20.98 11.50 -5.95
N ILE A 59 19.76 11.52 -5.40
CA ILE A 59 19.50 11.09 -4.03
C ILE A 59 19.76 9.58 -3.89
N ILE A 60 19.29 8.80 -4.83
CA ILE A 60 19.48 7.34 -4.80
C ILE A 60 20.96 6.98 -4.98
N ALA A 61 21.67 7.67 -5.88
CA ALA A 61 23.12 7.52 -6.03
C ALA A 61 23.86 7.81 -4.71
N THR A 62 23.51 8.91 -4.05
CA THR A 62 24.11 9.26 -2.74
C THR A 62 23.84 8.19 -1.69
N ILE A 63 22.63 7.66 -1.60
CA ILE A 63 22.29 6.55 -0.69
C ILE A 63 23.14 5.31 -1.01
N ARG A 64 23.26 4.96 -2.29
CA ARG A 64 24.08 3.83 -2.75
C ARG A 64 25.54 3.98 -2.37
N GLU A 65 26.12 5.15 -2.53
CA GLU A 65 27.51 5.44 -2.16
C GLU A 65 27.79 5.27 -0.66
N HIS A 66 26.78 5.53 0.18
CA HIS A 66 26.87 5.46 1.64
C HIS A 66 26.36 4.15 2.24
N SER A 67 26.13 3.12 1.43
CA SER A 67 25.69 1.79 1.90
C SER A 67 26.55 0.67 1.35
N ASN A 68 26.71 -0.42 2.12
CA ASN A 68 27.37 -1.64 1.67
C ASN A 68 26.41 -2.45 0.75
N VAL A 69 25.17 -2.60 1.17
CA VAL A 69 24.08 -3.23 0.39
C VAL A 69 22.95 -2.23 0.24
N CYS A 70 22.50 -2.01 -0.99
CA CYS A 70 21.40 -1.12 -1.32
C CYS A 70 20.28 -1.91 -2.02
N VAL A 71 19.09 -1.89 -1.43
CA VAL A 71 17.92 -2.67 -1.86
C VAL A 71 16.76 -1.74 -2.18
N ASN A 72 16.05 -2.00 -3.27
CA ASN A 72 14.76 -1.35 -3.53
C ASN A 72 13.61 -2.32 -3.36
N TYR A 73 12.55 -1.86 -2.73
CA TYR A 73 11.25 -2.52 -2.70
C TYR A 73 10.21 -1.69 -3.45
N GLN A 74 9.62 -2.29 -4.47
CA GLN A 74 8.57 -1.68 -5.29
C GLN A 74 7.20 -2.19 -4.84
N TRP A 75 6.51 -1.42 -4.01
CA TRP A 75 5.20 -1.79 -3.45
C TRP A 75 3.99 -1.45 -4.34
N ASP A 76 4.24 -0.85 -5.49
CA ASP A 76 3.27 -0.63 -6.56
C ASP A 76 3.74 -1.40 -7.81
N GLY A 77 2.82 -1.87 -8.64
CA GLY A 77 3.15 -2.59 -9.88
C GLY A 77 4.06 -1.78 -10.80
N VAL A 78 5.04 -2.44 -11.41
CA VAL A 78 5.97 -1.82 -12.37
C VAL A 78 5.23 -1.26 -13.56
N GLY A 79 4.15 -1.92 -14.00
CA GLY A 79 3.30 -1.42 -15.09
C GLY A 79 2.67 -0.05 -14.80
N ARG A 80 2.41 0.27 -13.53
CA ARG A 80 1.91 1.59 -13.10
C ARG A 80 3.02 2.64 -13.00
N PHE A 81 4.22 2.22 -12.65
CA PHE A 81 5.38 3.10 -12.43
C PHE A 81 6.64 2.54 -13.11
N PRO A 82 6.68 2.48 -14.45
CA PRO A 82 7.76 1.82 -15.18
C PRO A 82 9.10 2.55 -15.08
N ASP A 83 9.11 3.80 -14.64
CA ASP A 83 10.33 4.58 -14.42
C ASP A 83 11.28 3.99 -13.37
N ILE A 84 10.85 3.03 -12.55
CA ILE A 84 11.75 2.30 -11.65
C ILE A 84 12.85 1.54 -12.43
N ILE A 85 12.57 1.11 -13.66
CA ILE A 85 13.54 0.40 -14.50
C ILE A 85 14.81 1.24 -14.74
N GLU A 86 14.68 2.55 -14.78
CA GLU A 86 15.82 3.46 -14.93
C GLU A 86 16.70 3.59 -13.68
N TYR A 87 16.30 2.98 -12.57
CA TYR A 87 16.98 3.07 -11.28
C TYR A 87 17.67 1.77 -10.89
N LEU A 88 17.52 0.69 -11.66
CA LEU A 88 17.98 -0.65 -11.28
C LEU A 88 19.48 -0.72 -11.00
N ASP A 89 20.30 0.05 -11.72
CA ASP A 89 21.76 0.06 -11.56
C ASP A 89 22.25 0.61 -10.22
N TYR A 90 21.36 1.28 -9.46
CA TYR A 90 21.69 1.75 -8.11
C TYR A 90 21.53 0.69 -7.04
N PHE A 91 20.93 -0.46 -7.34
CA PHE A 91 20.56 -1.47 -6.36
C PHE A 91 21.27 -2.80 -6.58
N ASP A 92 21.68 -3.42 -5.47
CA ASP A 92 22.15 -4.80 -5.47
C ASP A 92 20.99 -5.77 -5.69
N GLN A 93 19.78 -5.40 -5.20
CA GLN A 93 18.55 -6.16 -5.37
C GLN A 93 17.35 -5.23 -5.52
N CYS A 94 16.44 -5.59 -6.40
CA CYS A 94 15.17 -4.90 -6.58
C CYS A 94 14.02 -5.91 -6.43
N TRP A 95 13.21 -5.71 -5.39
CA TRP A 95 12.09 -6.58 -5.04
C TRP A 95 10.77 -5.97 -5.49
N VAL A 96 9.87 -6.81 -6.00
CA VAL A 96 8.53 -6.44 -6.44
C VAL A 96 7.50 -7.25 -5.66
N PHE A 97 6.38 -6.61 -5.29
CA PHE A 97 5.29 -7.28 -4.59
C PHE A 97 4.33 -8.00 -5.54
N ASP A 98 4.35 -7.64 -6.82
CA ASP A 98 3.54 -8.27 -7.85
C ASP A 98 4.38 -9.34 -8.57
N PRO A 99 4.05 -10.64 -8.42
CA PRO A 99 4.81 -11.71 -9.06
C PRO A 99 4.76 -11.64 -10.59
N ASP A 100 3.73 -11.06 -11.18
CA ASP A 100 3.60 -10.89 -12.63
C ASP A 100 4.66 -9.95 -13.20
N ASP A 101 5.17 -9.01 -12.42
CA ASP A 101 6.22 -8.10 -12.87
C ASP A 101 7.51 -8.84 -13.24
N ILE A 102 7.77 -10.01 -12.64
CA ILE A 102 8.92 -10.85 -13.00
C ILE A 102 8.77 -11.41 -14.41
N GLN A 103 7.57 -11.88 -14.76
CA GLN A 103 7.29 -12.44 -16.07
C GLN A 103 7.21 -11.36 -17.16
N LYS A 104 6.64 -10.21 -16.81
CA LYS A 104 6.48 -9.07 -17.72
C LYS A 104 7.81 -8.36 -18.03
N TYR A 105 8.75 -8.37 -17.09
CA TYR A 105 10.03 -7.65 -17.18
C TYR A 105 11.24 -8.56 -16.87
N PRO A 106 11.43 -9.68 -17.60
CA PRO A 106 12.45 -10.68 -17.29
C PRO A 106 13.88 -10.12 -17.35
N GLN A 107 14.10 -9.06 -18.13
CA GLN A 107 15.40 -8.38 -18.25
C GLN A 107 15.78 -7.58 -16.98
N CYS A 108 14.81 -7.26 -16.11
CA CYS A 108 15.04 -6.39 -14.95
C CYS A 108 15.56 -7.14 -13.72
N ARG A 109 15.62 -8.48 -13.75
CA ARG A 109 16.10 -9.33 -12.64
C ARG A 109 15.41 -9.04 -11.31
N PHE A 110 14.12 -8.70 -11.36
CA PHE A 110 13.32 -8.50 -10.15
C PHE A 110 13.24 -9.78 -9.33
N LYS A 111 13.19 -9.61 -8.01
CA LYS A 111 12.91 -10.70 -7.06
C LYS A 111 11.50 -10.55 -6.53
N ALA A 112 10.78 -11.68 -6.38
CA ALA A 112 9.44 -11.68 -5.81
C ALA A 112 9.49 -11.53 -4.30
N THR A 113 8.58 -10.71 -3.77
CA THR A 113 8.24 -10.66 -2.35
C THR A 113 6.73 -10.35 -2.22
N THR A 114 6.26 -10.15 -1.01
CA THR A 114 4.88 -9.73 -0.72
C THR A 114 4.87 -8.37 -0.05
N ASN A 115 3.69 -7.78 0.12
CA ASN A 115 3.49 -6.79 1.16
C ASN A 115 3.54 -7.47 2.55
N PHE A 116 3.41 -6.70 3.60
CA PHE A 116 3.58 -7.11 4.99
C PHE A 116 2.68 -6.26 5.90
N TYR A 117 2.57 -6.62 7.16
CA TYR A 117 2.02 -5.73 8.18
C TYR A 117 3.12 -5.20 9.09
N PHE A 118 2.97 -3.97 9.58
CA PHE A 118 3.87 -3.45 10.61
C PHE A 118 3.51 -4.03 11.98
N ASP A 119 4.50 -4.36 12.78
CA ASP A 119 4.37 -5.07 14.06
C ASP A 119 4.57 -4.17 15.30
N PHE A 120 4.50 -2.83 15.13
CA PHE A 120 4.53 -1.88 16.25
C PHE A 120 3.14 -1.71 16.90
N PRO A 121 3.05 -1.38 18.21
CA PRO A 121 1.78 -1.16 18.88
C PRO A 121 1.03 0.05 18.33
N VAL A 122 -0.31 -0.02 18.32
CA VAL A 122 -1.20 1.08 17.94
C VAL A 122 -2.21 1.34 19.06
N ALA A 123 -2.84 2.51 19.04
CA ALA A 123 -3.90 2.86 19.98
C ALA A 123 -5.12 1.95 19.77
N GLU A 124 -5.73 1.51 20.87
CA GLU A 124 -6.94 0.71 20.85
C GLU A 124 -8.18 1.59 20.76
N TYR A 125 -9.06 1.27 19.81
CA TYR A 125 -10.38 1.89 19.68
C TYR A 125 -11.46 0.89 20.12
N ALA A 126 -12.63 1.40 20.50
CA ALA A 126 -13.77 0.56 20.85
C ALA A 126 -14.15 -0.35 19.67
N PRO A 127 -14.33 -1.66 19.87
CA PRO A 127 -14.71 -2.58 18.81
C PRO A 127 -16.04 -2.20 18.15
N THR A 128 -16.12 -2.37 16.84
CA THR A 128 -17.33 -2.15 16.04
C THR A 128 -17.65 -3.38 15.20
N ASN A 129 -18.90 -3.45 14.71
CA ASN A 129 -19.31 -4.47 13.75
C ASN A 129 -19.29 -3.96 12.29
N LYS A 130 -18.69 -2.80 12.05
CA LYS A 130 -18.68 -2.15 10.75
C LYS A 130 -17.69 -2.79 9.80
N LEU A 131 -18.04 -2.77 8.51
CA LEU A 131 -17.14 -3.13 7.42
C LEU A 131 -16.25 -1.92 7.09
N TYR A 132 -14.95 -2.05 7.27
CA TYR A 132 -13.98 -0.95 7.13
C TYR A 132 -13.25 -0.97 5.80
N PHE A 133 -13.15 0.18 5.17
CA PHE A 133 -12.31 0.41 4.00
C PHE A 133 -11.64 1.79 4.06
N LEU A 134 -10.35 1.86 3.79
CA LEU A 134 -9.64 3.11 3.51
C LEU A 134 -8.99 3.04 2.14
N GLY A 135 -9.29 4.00 1.26
CA GLY A 135 -8.69 4.06 -0.07
C GLY A 135 -8.98 5.33 -0.83
N GLY A 136 -8.32 5.51 -1.97
CA GLY A 136 -8.63 6.59 -2.91
C GLY A 136 -9.85 6.26 -3.78
N TYR A 137 -10.60 7.29 -4.16
CA TYR A 137 -11.59 7.18 -5.22
C TYR A 137 -10.89 6.85 -6.55
N GLU A 138 -11.38 5.81 -7.20
CA GLU A 138 -10.88 5.31 -8.48
C GLU A 138 -12.06 5.09 -9.44
N LEU A 139 -12.09 5.80 -10.55
CA LEU A 139 -13.19 5.73 -11.51
C LEU A 139 -13.42 4.29 -12.03
N ARG A 140 -12.33 3.53 -12.23
CA ARG A 140 -12.40 2.13 -12.69
C ARG A 140 -13.06 1.19 -11.69
N ARG A 141 -13.10 1.54 -10.39
CA ARG A 141 -13.72 0.75 -9.32
C ARG A 141 -15.07 1.31 -8.88
N GLU A 142 -15.53 2.42 -9.46
CA GLU A 142 -16.76 3.11 -9.05
C GLU A 142 -17.97 2.18 -9.05
N GLU A 143 -18.23 1.52 -10.16
CA GLU A 143 -19.38 0.62 -10.27
C GLU A 143 -19.31 -0.58 -9.31
N GLN A 144 -18.14 -1.15 -9.14
CA GLN A 144 -17.93 -2.24 -8.18
C GLN A 144 -18.18 -1.76 -6.74
N THR A 145 -17.66 -0.58 -6.38
CA THR A 145 -17.87 0.01 -5.06
C THR A 145 -19.34 0.34 -4.82
N LYS A 146 -20.03 0.94 -5.80
CA LYS A 146 -21.48 1.20 -5.74
C LYS A 146 -22.28 -0.07 -5.49
N ARG A 147 -21.99 -1.11 -6.24
CA ARG A 147 -22.68 -2.39 -6.09
C ARG A 147 -22.45 -3.00 -4.70
N PHE A 148 -21.22 -2.94 -4.18
CA PHE A 148 -20.93 -3.39 -2.83
C PHE A 148 -21.75 -2.61 -1.78
N ILE A 149 -21.81 -1.29 -1.89
CA ILE A 149 -22.61 -0.42 -1.00
C ILE A 149 -24.09 -0.80 -1.05
N GLN A 150 -24.67 -0.93 -2.24
CA GLN A 150 -26.08 -1.31 -2.42
C GLN A 150 -26.41 -2.68 -1.80
N GLU A 151 -25.53 -3.67 -2.00
CA GLU A 151 -25.70 -5.00 -1.42
C GLU A 151 -25.58 -4.98 0.12
N THR A 152 -24.65 -4.19 0.67
CA THR A 152 -24.52 -4.04 2.14
C THR A 152 -25.72 -3.29 2.75
N GLU A 153 -26.27 -2.30 2.06
CA GLU A 153 -27.53 -1.64 2.46
C GLU A 153 -28.69 -2.63 2.48
N ARG A 154 -28.86 -3.41 1.42
CA ARG A 154 -29.92 -4.45 1.31
C ARG A 154 -29.83 -5.46 2.47
N LEU A 155 -28.62 -5.77 2.93
CA LEU A 155 -28.36 -6.73 4.00
C LEU A 155 -28.29 -6.08 5.39
N ASN A 156 -28.50 -4.77 5.51
CA ASN A 156 -28.32 -3.97 6.74
C ASN A 156 -26.95 -4.15 7.40
N LEU A 157 -25.89 -4.28 6.61
CA LEU A 157 -24.52 -4.37 7.08
C LEU A 157 -23.91 -2.96 7.18
N PRO A 158 -23.46 -2.51 8.37
CA PRO A 158 -22.98 -1.16 8.54
C PRO A 158 -21.59 -0.96 7.91
N LEU A 159 -21.41 0.15 7.21
CA LEU A 159 -20.15 0.55 6.59
C LEU A 159 -19.42 1.60 7.44
N ASP A 160 -18.11 1.59 7.35
CA ASP A 160 -17.19 2.65 7.78
C ASP A 160 -16.11 2.83 6.71
N PHE A 161 -16.54 3.40 5.59
CA PHE A 161 -15.65 3.63 4.44
C PHE A 161 -15.05 5.03 4.51
N HIS A 162 -13.75 5.11 4.34
CA HIS A 162 -12.99 6.34 4.27
C HIS A 162 -12.41 6.48 2.86
N ILE A 163 -12.97 7.38 2.07
CA ILE A 163 -12.63 7.51 0.65
C ILE A 163 -12.00 8.87 0.38
N TYR A 164 -10.70 8.86 0.07
CA TYR A 164 -10.00 10.06 -0.34
C TYR A 164 -10.36 10.44 -1.79
N CYS A 165 -10.78 11.68 -1.99
CA CYS A 165 -10.94 12.28 -3.30
C CYS A 165 -10.45 13.74 -3.28
N LYS A 166 -9.88 14.21 -4.41
CA LYS A 166 -9.43 15.59 -4.54
C LYS A 166 -10.57 16.60 -4.73
N ASP A 167 -11.74 16.10 -5.07
CA ASP A 167 -12.94 16.82 -5.43
C ASP A 167 -14.19 16.04 -4.94
N ASP A 168 -15.37 16.49 -5.32
CA ASP A 168 -16.66 15.94 -4.87
C ASP A 168 -17.15 14.71 -5.66
N ARG A 169 -16.33 14.13 -6.54
CA ARG A 169 -16.75 12.98 -7.39
C ARG A 169 -17.15 11.76 -6.57
N ALA A 170 -16.38 11.45 -5.51
CA ALA A 170 -16.70 10.31 -4.66
C ALA A 170 -18.05 10.50 -3.95
N GLU A 171 -18.32 11.69 -3.42
CA GLU A 171 -19.58 12.03 -2.75
C GLU A 171 -20.76 11.97 -3.74
N LYS A 172 -20.59 12.53 -4.93
CA LYS A 172 -21.60 12.44 -6.00
C LYS A 172 -21.86 11.02 -6.49
N ALA A 173 -20.80 10.19 -6.51
CA ALA A 173 -20.90 8.82 -6.97
C ALA A 173 -21.61 7.92 -5.96
N PHE A 174 -21.34 8.08 -4.66
CA PHE A 174 -21.76 7.12 -3.65
C PHE A 174 -22.89 7.63 -2.74
N GLY A 175 -22.81 8.89 -2.27
CA GLY A 175 -23.86 9.56 -1.48
C GLY A 175 -24.37 8.79 -0.26
N HIS A 176 -23.50 8.04 0.45
CA HIS A 176 -23.89 7.09 1.50
C HIS A 176 -23.42 7.52 2.89
N ASN A 177 -24.28 7.37 3.92
CA ASN A 177 -24.00 7.81 5.30
C ASN A 177 -22.84 7.05 5.99
N GLY A 178 -22.55 5.82 5.56
CA GLY A 178 -21.42 5.01 6.04
C GLY A 178 -20.09 5.37 5.38
N ILE A 179 -20.03 6.47 4.61
CA ILE A 179 -18.81 6.90 3.94
C ILE A 179 -18.36 8.26 4.46
N ARG A 180 -17.12 8.34 4.91
CA ARG A 180 -16.42 9.59 5.16
C ARG A 180 -15.61 9.97 3.94
N TYR A 181 -15.93 11.10 3.33
CA TYR A 181 -15.18 11.63 2.20
C TYR A 181 -14.00 12.44 2.73
N LEU A 182 -12.78 12.00 2.36
CA LEU A 182 -11.54 12.61 2.84
C LEU A 182 -10.94 13.53 1.80
N ASP A 183 -10.42 14.66 2.25
CA ASP A 183 -9.56 15.56 1.50
C ASP A 183 -8.14 15.55 2.09
N ARG A 184 -7.27 16.48 1.63
CA ARG A 184 -5.89 16.57 2.13
C ARG A 184 -5.77 16.94 3.60
N SER A 185 -6.76 17.60 4.18
CA SER A 185 -6.75 18.07 5.57
C SER A 185 -7.28 17.02 6.54
N SER A 186 -8.01 16.03 6.04
CA SER A 186 -8.70 14.99 6.80
C SER A 186 -8.17 13.57 6.56
N ILE A 187 -7.03 13.43 5.85
CA ILE A 187 -6.38 12.13 5.65
C ILE A 187 -5.95 11.58 7.01
N LEU A 188 -6.33 10.33 7.27
CA LEU A 188 -5.89 9.61 8.46
C LEU A 188 -4.38 9.38 8.43
N SER A 189 -3.74 9.47 9.58
CA SER A 189 -2.38 8.96 9.75
C SER A 189 -2.36 7.45 9.58
N PHE A 190 -1.17 6.89 9.41
CA PHE A 190 -1.03 5.45 9.27
C PHE A 190 -1.44 4.71 10.55
N GLU A 191 -1.07 5.26 11.72
CA GLU A 191 -1.44 4.72 13.03
C GLU A 191 -2.96 4.76 13.25
N GLU A 192 -3.63 5.87 12.90
CA GLU A 192 -5.09 5.97 12.98
C GLU A 192 -5.77 4.94 12.09
N ASN A 193 -5.27 4.71 10.86
CA ASN A 193 -5.79 3.67 9.99
C ASN A 193 -5.68 2.29 10.64
N LEU A 194 -4.52 1.95 11.21
CA LEU A 194 -4.32 0.65 11.87
C LEU A 194 -5.22 0.47 13.10
N SER A 195 -5.47 1.54 13.87
CA SER A 195 -6.42 1.51 14.99
C SER A 195 -7.86 1.29 14.52
N GLN A 196 -8.25 1.85 13.37
CA GLN A 196 -9.55 1.57 12.73
C GLN A 196 -9.65 0.10 12.29
N VAL A 197 -8.60 -0.43 11.66
CA VAL A 197 -8.54 -1.85 11.29
C VAL A 197 -8.67 -2.74 12.52
N GLN A 198 -7.95 -2.42 13.62
CA GLN A 198 -8.03 -3.18 14.86
C GLN A 198 -9.44 -3.20 15.46
N SER A 199 -10.19 -2.13 15.34
CA SER A 199 -11.54 -1.99 15.92
C SER A 199 -12.66 -2.50 15.03
N CYS A 200 -12.47 -2.61 13.72
CA CYS A 200 -13.55 -2.93 12.78
C CYS A 200 -14.06 -4.38 12.90
N GLY A 201 -15.23 -4.65 12.36
CA GLY A 201 -15.82 -5.99 12.27
C GLY A 201 -15.16 -6.83 11.18
N ALA A 202 -14.92 -6.25 10.02
CA ALA A 202 -14.19 -6.86 8.91
C ALA A 202 -13.54 -5.79 8.03
N VAL A 203 -12.44 -6.15 7.38
CA VAL A 203 -11.73 -5.29 6.41
C VAL A 203 -12.25 -5.57 5.01
N VAL A 204 -12.49 -4.49 4.25
CA VAL A 204 -12.83 -4.59 2.82
C VAL A 204 -11.63 -4.18 1.97
N ASP A 205 -11.34 -4.95 0.94
CA ASP A 205 -10.27 -4.71 0.00
C ASP A 205 -10.80 -4.80 -1.44
N PHE A 206 -10.79 -3.68 -2.13
CA PHE A 206 -11.02 -3.65 -3.57
C PHE A 206 -9.68 -3.69 -4.29
N ALA A 207 -9.42 -4.80 -5.00
CA ALA A 207 -8.20 -4.98 -5.77
C ALA A 207 -8.05 -3.90 -6.85
N GLN A 208 -6.82 -3.58 -7.19
CA GLN A 208 -6.52 -2.76 -8.35
C GLN A 208 -6.39 -3.67 -9.59
N PHE A 209 -6.93 -3.23 -10.71
CA PHE A 209 -6.95 -4.02 -11.95
C PHE A 209 -5.57 -4.22 -12.60
N GLU A 210 -4.57 -3.48 -12.14
CA GLU A 210 -3.28 -3.37 -12.82
C GLU A 210 -2.20 -4.32 -12.28
N HIS A 211 -2.49 -5.04 -11.19
CA HIS A 211 -1.54 -5.98 -10.60
C HIS A 211 -2.23 -7.10 -9.81
N TYR A 212 -1.55 -8.22 -9.66
CA TYR A 212 -2.01 -9.39 -8.92
C TYR A 212 -1.54 -9.39 -7.45
N GLY A 213 -0.56 -8.58 -7.13
CA GLY A 213 -0.01 -8.48 -5.79
C GLY A 213 -1.08 -8.15 -4.74
N LEU A 214 -0.90 -8.69 -3.54
CA LEU A 214 -1.83 -8.48 -2.42
C LEU A 214 -1.61 -7.12 -1.78
N SER A 215 -2.69 -6.37 -1.52
CA SER A 215 -2.64 -5.04 -0.93
C SER A 215 -2.27 -5.08 0.55
N PHE A 216 -1.77 -3.96 1.11
CA PHE A 216 -1.50 -3.82 2.54
C PHE A 216 -2.72 -4.10 3.43
N ARG A 217 -3.94 -3.79 2.99
CA ARG A 217 -5.18 -4.07 3.75
C ARG A 217 -5.36 -5.54 4.10
N ILE A 218 -4.89 -6.44 3.24
CA ILE A 218 -4.93 -7.89 3.47
C ILE A 218 -4.02 -8.26 4.65
N PHE A 219 -2.82 -7.69 4.69
CA PHE A 219 -1.86 -7.94 5.76
C PHE A 219 -2.25 -7.23 7.07
N ASP A 220 -2.86 -6.05 6.99
CA ASP A 220 -3.41 -5.38 8.16
C ASP A 220 -4.56 -6.20 8.78
N ALA A 221 -5.44 -6.80 7.95
CA ALA A 221 -6.48 -7.71 8.42
C ALA A 221 -5.88 -8.95 9.10
N LEU A 222 -4.84 -9.55 8.53
CA LEU A 222 -4.09 -10.68 9.12
C LEU A 222 -3.51 -10.32 10.49
N ARG A 223 -2.90 -9.14 10.61
CA ARG A 223 -2.30 -8.65 11.85
C ARG A 223 -3.28 -8.68 13.02
N PHE A 224 -4.48 -8.14 12.79
CA PHE A 224 -5.48 -7.91 13.83
C PHE A 224 -6.55 -9.00 13.89
N ASP A 225 -6.33 -10.14 13.24
CA ASP A 225 -7.25 -11.27 13.21
C ASP A 225 -8.66 -10.86 12.74
N LYS A 226 -8.69 -10.00 11.70
CA LYS A 226 -9.94 -9.52 11.10
C LYS A 226 -10.33 -10.35 9.90
N LYS A 227 -11.63 -10.59 9.77
CA LYS A 227 -12.18 -11.12 8.53
C LYS A 227 -11.91 -10.15 7.39
N LEU A 228 -11.63 -10.71 6.23
CA LEU A 228 -11.33 -9.98 5.02
C LEU A 228 -12.40 -10.24 3.97
N ILE A 229 -12.90 -9.18 3.35
CA ILE A 229 -13.74 -9.26 2.16
C ILE A 229 -12.89 -8.65 1.04
N THR A 230 -12.53 -9.43 0.03
CA THR A 230 -11.65 -8.92 -1.04
C THR A 230 -12.18 -9.29 -2.43
N THR A 231 -11.85 -8.46 -3.41
CA THR A 231 -12.07 -8.75 -4.83
C THR A 231 -10.82 -9.36 -5.49
N ASN A 232 -9.71 -9.50 -4.75
CA ASN A 232 -8.48 -10.09 -5.25
C ASN A 232 -8.56 -11.62 -5.18
N LYS A 233 -8.79 -12.26 -6.33
CA LYS A 233 -8.89 -13.73 -6.43
C LYS A 233 -7.57 -14.46 -6.21
N HIS A 234 -6.42 -13.77 -6.38
CA HIS A 234 -5.10 -14.40 -6.18
C HIS A 234 -4.82 -14.81 -4.74
N ILE A 235 -5.56 -14.27 -3.78
CA ILE A 235 -5.49 -14.72 -2.39
C ILE A 235 -5.83 -16.20 -2.25
N LEU A 236 -6.66 -16.77 -3.13
CA LEU A 236 -7.03 -18.19 -3.12
C LEU A 236 -5.83 -19.13 -3.34
N GLU A 237 -4.76 -18.62 -3.95
CA GLU A 237 -3.55 -19.37 -4.27
C GLU A 237 -2.45 -19.23 -3.19
N THR A 238 -2.77 -18.55 -2.09
CA THR A 238 -1.82 -18.23 -1.01
C THR A 238 -2.17 -18.96 0.28
N ASP A 239 -1.20 -19.08 1.17
CA ASP A 239 -1.35 -19.61 2.55
C ASP A 239 -2.18 -18.69 3.47
N LEU A 240 -2.50 -17.46 3.02
CA LEU A 240 -3.40 -16.54 3.71
C LEU A 240 -4.86 -16.93 3.58
N TYR A 241 -5.22 -17.71 2.56
CA TYR A 241 -6.61 -18.06 2.33
C TYR A 241 -7.13 -19.10 3.34
N HIS A 242 -8.29 -18.83 3.88
CA HIS A 242 -9.15 -19.78 4.56
C HIS A 242 -10.61 -19.32 4.46
N PRO A 243 -11.60 -20.21 4.18
CA PRO A 243 -12.98 -19.81 3.94
C PRO A 243 -13.67 -19.12 5.12
N ASP A 244 -13.17 -19.29 6.36
CA ASP A 244 -13.69 -18.60 7.54
C ASP A 244 -12.93 -17.30 7.87
N ARG A 245 -11.85 -16.98 7.13
CA ARG A 245 -11.09 -15.73 7.26
C ARG A 245 -11.31 -14.79 6.11
N VAL A 246 -11.48 -15.33 4.90
CA VAL A 246 -11.48 -14.55 3.66
C VAL A 246 -12.73 -14.85 2.83
N PHE A 247 -13.48 -13.81 2.55
CA PHE A 247 -14.60 -13.83 1.60
C PHE A 247 -14.14 -13.20 0.28
N VAL A 248 -14.03 -13.99 -0.77
CA VAL A 248 -13.69 -13.47 -2.09
C VAL A 248 -14.97 -13.09 -2.81
N TRP A 249 -15.16 -11.78 -3.02
CA TRP A 249 -16.35 -11.27 -3.71
C TRP A 249 -16.08 -11.11 -5.21
N ASP A 250 -16.90 -11.72 -6.02
CA ASP A 250 -16.78 -11.71 -7.48
C ASP A 250 -17.52 -10.55 -8.17
N GLY A 251 -18.19 -9.68 -7.41
CA GLY A 251 -19.03 -8.60 -7.91
C GLY A 251 -20.51 -8.98 -8.00
N GLY A 252 -20.91 -10.19 -7.60
CA GLY A 252 -22.29 -10.66 -7.51
C GLY A 252 -23.07 -10.13 -6.31
N ASN A 253 -24.09 -10.88 -5.84
CA ASN A 253 -24.77 -10.58 -4.59
C ASN A 253 -23.87 -10.92 -3.38
N LEU A 254 -24.24 -10.39 -2.22
CA LEU A 254 -23.54 -10.65 -0.95
C LEU A 254 -24.37 -11.54 0.01
N ASP A 255 -25.30 -12.35 -0.50
CA ASP A 255 -26.23 -13.14 0.34
C ASP A 255 -25.51 -14.08 1.33
N ALA A 256 -24.35 -14.60 0.97
CA ALA A 256 -23.53 -15.45 1.85
C ALA A 256 -22.68 -14.65 2.87
N LEU A 257 -22.59 -13.33 2.74
CA LEU A 257 -21.72 -12.52 3.59
C LEU A 257 -22.17 -12.49 5.06
N PRO A 258 -23.46 -12.37 5.42
CA PRO A 258 -23.88 -12.42 6.82
C PRO A 258 -23.51 -13.74 7.52
N GLU A 259 -23.67 -14.87 6.85
CA GLU A 259 -23.26 -16.16 7.37
C GLU A 259 -21.74 -16.24 7.56
N PHE A 260 -20.96 -15.79 6.56
CA PHE A 260 -19.50 -15.70 6.68
C PHE A 260 -19.09 -14.83 7.86
N LEU A 261 -19.70 -13.67 8.06
CA LEU A 261 -19.37 -12.76 9.17
C LEU A 261 -19.70 -13.38 10.54
N ALA A 262 -20.76 -14.21 10.63
CA ALA A 262 -21.18 -14.87 11.86
C ALA A 262 -20.30 -16.08 12.26
N ARG A 263 -19.57 -16.69 11.32
CA ARG A 263 -18.69 -17.83 11.63
C ARG A 263 -17.55 -17.38 12.55
N PRO A 264 -17.02 -18.24 13.44
CA PRO A 264 -15.80 -17.95 14.18
C PRO A 264 -14.62 -17.65 13.26
N TYR A 265 -13.75 -16.73 13.67
CA TYR A 265 -12.51 -16.48 12.94
C TYR A 265 -11.55 -17.66 13.13
N GLN A 266 -11.07 -18.22 12.02
CA GLN A 266 -10.06 -19.28 12.05
C GLN A 266 -8.67 -18.65 12.14
N GLN A 267 -7.98 -18.89 13.24
CA GLN A 267 -6.61 -18.38 13.43
C GLN A 267 -5.66 -18.96 12.36
N PRO A 268 -4.81 -18.14 11.73
CA PRO A 268 -3.74 -18.65 10.88
C PRO A 268 -2.69 -19.38 11.74
N ASP A 269 -1.89 -20.21 11.09
CA ASP A 269 -0.69 -20.73 11.70
C ASP A 269 0.20 -19.56 12.18
N PRO A 270 0.69 -19.59 13.45
CA PRO A 270 1.56 -18.54 13.96
C PRO A 270 2.81 -18.29 13.10
N GLU A 271 3.37 -19.33 12.47
CA GLU A 271 4.51 -19.20 11.58
C GLU A 271 4.14 -18.42 10.30
N ILE A 272 2.97 -18.70 9.71
CA ILE A 272 2.43 -17.96 8.56
C ILE A 272 2.22 -16.50 8.95
N LYS A 273 1.58 -16.25 10.11
CA LYS A 273 1.35 -14.88 10.58
C LYS A 273 2.67 -14.14 10.79
N ALA A 274 3.64 -14.74 11.47
CA ALA A 274 4.96 -14.16 11.70
C ALA A 274 5.70 -13.87 10.39
N TYR A 275 5.62 -14.77 9.42
CA TYR A 275 6.27 -14.62 8.10
C TYR A 275 5.91 -13.29 7.43
N TYR A 276 4.70 -12.80 7.58
CA TYR A 276 4.22 -11.55 6.96
C TYR A 276 4.41 -10.31 7.84
N SER A 277 5.04 -10.41 9.02
CA SER A 277 5.43 -9.23 9.80
C SER A 277 6.53 -8.42 9.10
N PHE A 278 6.57 -7.10 9.35
CA PHE A 278 7.62 -6.24 8.80
C PHE A 278 9.01 -6.71 9.18
N THR A 279 9.20 -7.12 10.43
CA THR A 279 10.49 -7.61 10.92
C THR A 279 10.98 -8.82 10.13
N GLN A 280 10.14 -9.85 9.98
CA GLN A 280 10.51 -11.05 9.22
C GLN A 280 10.63 -10.80 7.72
N TRP A 281 9.76 -9.95 7.18
CA TRP A 281 9.84 -9.53 5.79
C TRP A 281 11.16 -8.79 5.49
N LEU A 282 11.56 -7.85 6.37
CA LEU A 282 12.79 -7.08 6.22
C LEU A 282 14.03 -7.98 6.28
N ASN A 283 14.06 -8.91 7.25
CA ASN A 283 15.15 -9.87 7.38
C ASN A 283 15.34 -10.67 6.09
N ARG A 284 14.25 -11.18 5.51
CA ARG A 284 14.32 -11.90 4.23
C ARG A 284 14.80 -11.03 3.07
N LEU A 285 14.35 -9.77 2.98
CA LEU A 285 14.81 -8.86 1.93
C LEU A 285 16.32 -8.60 2.00
N LEU A 286 16.83 -8.46 3.22
CA LEU A 286 18.23 -8.12 3.47
C LEU A 286 19.13 -9.34 3.61
N GLY A 287 18.56 -10.56 3.71
CA GLY A 287 19.31 -11.79 3.95
C GLY A 287 19.95 -11.80 5.34
N ILE A 288 19.22 -11.32 6.33
CA ILE A 288 19.62 -11.30 7.75
C ILE A 288 18.85 -12.42 8.44
N ASP A 289 19.58 -13.41 8.97
CA ASP A 289 19.02 -14.52 9.76
C ASP A 289 18.88 -14.15 11.25
#